data_ad3cbf04d3bf082671185c65e213922f
#
_entry.id   ad3cbf04d3bf082671185c65e213922f
#
_cell.length_a   1.000
_cell.length_b   1.000
_cell.length_c   1.000
_cell.angle_alpha   90.00
_cell.angle_beta   90.00
_cell.angle_gamma   90.00
#
_symmetry.space_group_name_H-M   'P 1'
#
loop_
_entity.id
_entity.type
_entity.pdbx_description
1 polymer ?
#
loop_
_entity_poly.entity_id
_entity_poly.type
_entity_poly.pdbx_seq_one_letter_code
_entity_poly.pdbx_strand_id
1 'polypeptide(L)'
;FYSKLRNRTLSWTEIKKNIDNKNPVAMSAVATNAWHAVTLVGYRSFKVNQYVAIWDSASNGNNGATKVIYYSGANTTFQSSASGPIFTWIYSLSQY
;
A
#
# COMPACT_ATOMS: atom_id res chain seq x y z
N PHE A 1 1.05 -15.94 -6.37
CA PHE A 1 0.56 -14.55 -6.30
C PHE A 1 1.67 -13.54 -6.50
N TYR A 2 2.79 -13.76 -5.85
CA TYR A 2 3.83 -12.76 -5.77
C TYR A 2 5.05 -13.24 -6.52
N SER A 3 5.03 -13.09 -7.83
CA SER A 3 6.14 -13.54 -8.67
C SER A 3 7.12 -12.43 -9.01
N LYS A 4 6.77 -11.17 -8.74
CA LYS A 4 7.62 -10.02 -9.09
C LYS A 4 7.90 -9.16 -7.87
N LEU A 5 9.18 -9.07 -7.52
CA LEU A 5 9.67 -8.15 -6.48
C LEU A 5 10.26 -6.92 -7.16
N ARG A 6 9.79 -5.74 -6.74
CA ARG A 6 10.32 -4.47 -7.24
C ARG A 6 10.77 -3.60 -6.08
N ASN A 7 11.92 -2.97 -6.24
CA ASN A 7 12.48 -2.05 -5.24
C ASN A 7 11.91 -0.65 -5.42
N ARG A 8 10.60 -0.56 -5.59
CA ARG A 8 9.89 0.71 -5.78
C ARG A 8 8.41 0.52 -5.51
N THR A 9 7.69 1.64 -5.42
CA THR A 9 6.23 1.63 -5.46
C THR A 9 5.77 1.21 -6.85
N LEU A 10 4.58 0.65 -6.94
CA LEU A 10 3.98 0.35 -8.24
C LEU A 10 3.42 1.63 -8.86
N SER A 11 3.47 1.70 -10.19
CA SER A 11 2.76 2.72 -10.93
C SER A 11 1.24 2.51 -10.82
N TRP A 12 0.48 3.54 -11.16
CA TRP A 12 -0.98 3.42 -11.15
C TRP A 12 -1.47 2.34 -12.09
N THR A 13 -0.87 2.23 -13.27
CA THR A 13 -1.20 1.18 -14.25
C THR A 13 -0.93 -0.20 -13.69
N GLU A 14 0.20 -0.39 -13.00
CA GLU A 14 0.54 -1.66 -12.39
C GLU A 14 -0.43 -2.04 -11.26
N ILE A 15 -0.82 -1.07 -10.43
CA ILE A 15 -1.81 -1.30 -9.38
C ILE A 15 -3.12 -1.78 -9.99
N LYS A 16 -3.63 -1.08 -11.01
CA LYS A 16 -4.88 -1.45 -11.65
C LYS A 16 -4.81 -2.85 -12.26
N LYS A 17 -3.71 -3.18 -12.91
CA LYS A 17 -3.55 -4.51 -13.52
C LYS A 17 -3.61 -5.62 -12.49
N ASN A 18 -2.96 -5.44 -11.36
CA ASN A 18 -2.99 -6.45 -10.29
C ASN A 18 -4.39 -6.58 -9.69
N ILE A 19 -4.99 -5.48 -9.28
CA ILE A 19 -6.27 -5.50 -8.58
C ILE A 19 -7.40 -5.95 -9.52
N ASP A 20 -7.42 -5.51 -10.77
CA ASP A 20 -8.43 -5.92 -11.75
C ASP A 20 -8.36 -7.43 -12.03
N ASN A 21 -7.20 -8.05 -11.83
CA ASN A 21 -7.02 -9.49 -11.95
C ASN A 21 -7.15 -10.20 -10.59
N LYS A 22 -7.67 -9.52 -9.57
CA LYS A 22 -7.94 -10.05 -8.24
C LYS A 22 -6.69 -10.51 -7.51
N ASN A 23 -5.55 -9.87 -7.79
CA ASN A 23 -4.28 -10.16 -7.13
C ASN A 23 -3.90 -8.99 -6.21
N PRO A 24 -3.89 -9.20 -4.90
CA PRO A 24 -3.45 -8.16 -3.99
C PRO A 24 -1.94 -7.90 -4.15
N VAL A 25 -1.49 -6.76 -3.67
CA VAL A 25 -0.10 -6.35 -3.73
C VAL A 25 0.43 -6.23 -2.31
N ALA A 26 1.58 -6.85 -2.05
CA ALA A 26 2.26 -6.66 -0.77
C ALA A 26 3.11 -5.39 -0.86
N MET A 27 2.89 -4.46 0.05
CA MET A 27 3.63 -3.21 0.16
C MET A 27 4.55 -3.27 1.37
N SER A 28 5.85 -3.07 1.16
CA SER A 28 6.78 -2.89 2.28
C SER A 28 7.13 -1.42 2.40
N ALA A 29 7.07 -0.91 3.61
CA ALA A 29 7.26 0.50 3.87
C ALA A 29 8.20 0.72 5.05
N VAL A 30 8.85 1.88 5.09
CA VAL A 30 9.81 2.22 6.12
C VAL A 30 9.50 3.54 6.77
N ALA A 31 9.82 3.62 8.05
CA ALA A 31 9.95 4.86 8.81
C ALA A 31 11.37 4.91 9.39
N THR A 32 11.71 5.94 10.15
CA THR A 32 13.09 6.16 10.62
C THR A 32 13.69 4.94 11.31
N ASN A 33 12.94 4.26 12.18
CA ASN A 33 13.45 3.11 12.93
C ASN A 33 12.48 1.93 12.88
N ALA A 34 11.65 1.83 11.83
CA ALA A 34 10.63 0.81 11.77
C ALA A 34 10.35 0.38 10.34
N TRP A 35 9.95 -0.87 10.19
CA TRP A 35 9.46 -1.44 8.94
C TRP A 35 8.05 -1.91 9.14
N HIS A 36 7.24 -1.84 8.10
CA HIS A 36 5.87 -2.35 8.16
C HIS A 36 5.42 -2.80 6.79
N ALA A 37 4.70 -3.90 6.77
CA ALA A 37 4.13 -4.43 5.54
C ALA A 37 2.61 -4.38 5.63
N VAL A 38 1.98 -3.95 4.55
CA VAL A 38 0.53 -3.94 4.41
C VAL A 38 0.15 -4.54 3.07
N THR A 39 -1.12 -4.88 2.90
CA THR A 39 -1.61 -5.47 1.65
C THR A 39 -2.49 -4.45 0.94
N LEU A 40 -2.13 -4.12 -0.29
CA LEU A 40 -2.96 -3.27 -1.15
C LEU A 40 -4.05 -4.15 -1.77
N VAL A 41 -5.31 -3.81 -1.53
CA VAL A 41 -6.45 -4.64 -1.90
C VAL A 41 -7.44 -3.96 -2.84
N GLY A 42 -7.25 -2.67 -3.12
CA GLY A 42 -8.16 -1.95 -4.01
C GLY A 42 -7.61 -0.60 -4.43
N TYR A 43 -8.30 0.05 -5.34
CA TYR A 43 -7.96 1.39 -5.79
C TYR A 43 -9.23 2.12 -6.21
N ARG A 44 -9.16 3.43 -6.24
CA ARG A 44 -10.18 4.24 -6.89
C ARG A 44 -9.64 5.63 -7.21
N SER A 45 -10.31 6.28 -8.15
CA SER A 45 -10.04 7.67 -8.50
C SER A 45 -11.24 8.53 -8.12
N PHE A 46 -10.96 9.74 -7.63
CA PHE A 46 -12.00 10.74 -7.43
C PHE A 46 -11.47 12.06 -7.98
N LYS A 47 -12.10 12.55 -9.04
CA LYS A 47 -11.61 13.71 -9.79
C LYS A 47 -10.18 13.45 -10.27
N VAL A 48 -9.23 14.32 -9.95
CA VAL A 48 -7.82 14.14 -10.34
C VAL A 48 -7.02 13.35 -9.31
N ASN A 49 -7.61 12.97 -8.19
CA ASN A 49 -6.92 12.29 -7.11
C ASN A 49 -7.08 10.78 -7.23
N GLN A 50 -6.02 10.07 -6.83
CA GLN A 50 -5.95 8.61 -6.86
C GLN A 50 -5.76 8.10 -5.44
N TYR A 51 -6.45 7.01 -5.11
CA TYR A 51 -6.42 6.42 -3.77
C TYR A 51 -6.25 4.92 -3.87
N VAL A 52 -5.61 4.33 -2.87
CA VAL A 52 -5.53 2.88 -2.74
C VAL A 52 -6.12 2.46 -1.40
N ALA A 53 -6.72 1.27 -1.39
CA ALA A 53 -7.21 0.65 -0.16
C ALA A 53 -6.17 -0.35 0.30
N ILE A 54 -5.77 -0.27 1.58
CA ILE A 54 -4.79 -1.17 2.16
C ILE A 54 -5.39 -1.87 3.38
N TRP A 55 -4.99 -3.14 3.57
CA TRP A 55 -5.22 -3.87 4.81
C TRP A 55 -3.99 -3.75 5.68
N ASP A 56 -4.15 -3.24 6.88
CA ASP A 56 -3.08 -3.02 7.84
C ASP A 56 -3.37 -3.77 9.14
N SER A 57 -2.61 -4.82 9.41
CA SER A 57 -2.82 -5.66 10.59
C SER A 57 -2.51 -4.93 11.91
N ALA A 58 -1.70 -3.87 11.87
CA ALA A 58 -1.34 -3.10 13.06
C ALA A 58 -2.33 -1.99 13.37
N SER A 59 -3.32 -1.76 12.53
CA SER A 59 -4.36 -0.76 12.77
C SER A 59 -5.42 -1.31 13.73
N ASN A 60 -6.25 -0.42 14.29
CA ASN A 60 -7.36 -0.79 15.17
C ASN A 60 -6.89 -1.63 16.37
N GLY A 61 -5.83 -1.16 17.06
CA GLY A 61 -5.30 -1.86 18.24
C GLY A 61 -4.76 -3.23 17.93
N ASN A 62 -4.16 -3.42 16.76
CA ASN A 62 -3.62 -4.69 16.25
C ASN A 62 -4.68 -5.73 15.87
N ASN A 63 -5.93 -5.31 15.74
CA ASN A 63 -7.00 -6.18 15.21
C ASN A 63 -7.10 -6.15 13.70
N GLY A 64 -6.38 -5.20 13.08
CA GLY A 64 -6.41 -5.01 11.66
C GLY A 64 -7.55 -4.12 11.18
N ALA A 65 -7.32 -3.41 10.10
CA ALA A 65 -8.34 -2.60 9.46
C ALA A 65 -7.98 -2.33 8.00
N THR A 66 -9.01 -2.16 7.18
CA THR A 66 -8.83 -1.66 5.82
C THR A 66 -8.99 -0.14 5.86
N LYS A 67 -8.08 0.57 5.22
CA LYS A 67 -8.13 2.02 5.14
C LYS A 67 -7.80 2.49 3.73
N VAL A 68 -8.26 3.69 3.40
CA VAL A 68 -7.98 4.32 2.12
C VAL A 68 -6.90 5.37 2.34
N ILE A 69 -5.87 5.34 1.51
CA ILE A 69 -4.78 6.30 1.58
C ILE A 69 -4.60 6.98 0.22
N TYR A 70 -4.07 8.19 0.23
CA TYR A 70 -3.78 8.91 -0.99
C TYR A 70 -2.59 8.30 -1.70
N TYR A 71 -2.72 8.03 -3.00
CA TYR A 71 -1.61 7.51 -3.80
C TYR A 71 -0.90 8.70 -4.46
N SER A 72 0.40 8.81 -4.22
CA SER A 72 1.25 9.86 -4.79
C SER A 72 2.56 9.29 -5.34
N GLY A 73 2.51 8.10 -5.95
CA GLY A 73 3.68 7.45 -6.52
C GLY A 73 4.71 7.11 -5.45
N ALA A 74 5.97 7.45 -5.71
CA ALA A 74 7.08 7.15 -4.81
C ALA A 74 6.99 7.86 -3.45
N ASN A 75 6.09 8.83 -3.32
CA ASN A 75 5.87 9.56 -2.07
C ASN A 75 4.65 9.07 -1.30
N THR A 76 4.11 7.91 -1.65
CA THR A 76 2.95 7.34 -0.96
C THR A 76 3.31 6.95 0.45
N THR A 77 2.59 7.51 1.43
CA THR A 77 2.83 7.30 2.85
C THR A 77 1.56 6.91 3.57
N PHE A 78 1.71 6.26 4.73
CA PHE A 78 0.57 5.93 5.58
C PHE A 78 1.01 5.78 7.03
N GLN A 79 0.04 5.78 7.94
CA GLN A 79 0.24 5.51 9.36
C GLN A 79 -0.70 4.40 9.81
N SER A 80 -0.23 3.51 10.69
CA SER A 80 -1.07 2.47 11.27
C SER A 80 -1.94 3.02 12.39
N SER A 81 -1.48 4.07 13.07
CA SER A 81 -2.22 4.75 14.12
C SER A 81 -1.95 6.25 14.04
N ALA A 82 -2.82 7.05 14.67
CA ALA A 82 -2.72 8.51 14.61
C ALA A 82 -1.42 9.05 15.23
N SER A 83 -0.85 8.35 16.18
CA SER A 83 0.39 8.75 16.86
C SER A 83 1.60 7.94 16.42
N GLY A 84 1.42 7.02 15.48
CA GLY A 84 2.48 6.16 15.01
C GLY A 84 3.40 6.82 13.99
N PRO A 85 4.46 6.13 13.61
CA PRO A 85 5.37 6.65 12.59
C PRO A 85 4.69 6.72 11.23
N ILE A 86 5.20 7.61 10.38
CA ILE A 86 4.78 7.72 8.99
C ILE A 86 5.66 6.79 8.18
N PHE A 87 5.05 5.81 7.52
CA PHE A 87 5.74 4.86 6.66
C PHE A 87 5.69 5.31 5.21
N THR A 88 6.80 5.16 4.51
CA THR A 88 6.88 5.42 3.07
C THR A 88 6.97 4.09 2.32
N TRP A 89 6.13 3.91 1.32
CA TRP A 89 6.11 2.70 0.49
C TRP A 89 7.37 2.66 -0.38
N ILE A 90 8.18 1.60 -0.24
CA ILE A 90 9.46 1.48 -0.96
C ILE A 90 9.63 0.19 -1.75
N TYR A 91 8.99 -0.91 -1.35
CA TYR A 91 9.07 -2.19 -2.06
C TYR A 91 7.69 -2.71 -2.37
N SER A 92 7.60 -3.44 -3.48
CA SER A 92 6.34 -4.04 -3.91
C SER A 92 6.55 -5.48 -4.31
N LEU A 93 5.62 -6.33 -3.90
CA LEU A 93 5.62 -7.73 -4.29
C LEU A 93 4.25 -8.01 -4.90
N SER A 94 4.22 -8.40 -6.18
CA SER A 94 2.99 -8.49 -6.95
C SER A 94 3.04 -9.63 -7.95
N GLN A 95 1.88 -9.98 -8.52
CA GLN A 95 1.78 -10.98 -9.58
C GLN A 95 2.23 -10.41 -10.92
N TYR A 96 1.84 -9.18 -11.22
CA TYR A 96 2.13 -8.52 -12.50
C TYR A 96 3.08 -7.35 -12.35
#